data_505d5878e5915970e3b58b623b578578
#
_entry.id   505d5878e5915970e3b58b623b578578
#
_cell.length_a   1.000
_cell.length_b   1.000
_cell.length_c   1.000
_cell.angle_alpha   90.00
_cell.angle_beta   90.00
_cell.angle_gamma   90.00
#
_symmetry.space_group_name_H-M   'P 1'
#
loop_
_entity.id
_entity.type
_entity.pdbx_description
1 polymer ?
#
loop_
_entity_poly.entity_id
_entity_poly.type
_entity_poly.pdbx_seq_one_letter_code
_entity_poly.pdbx_strand_id
1 'polypeptide(L)'
;MLLKHLENKIKLVGLVCSLCVGACIIICLGTLFIARGMVSDAHKKVYVLDSNRTPITANQSTMEETVDVEAKSHIEMFHNYFFTLAPDEKFIREQQKKAMNLIDESGLAQLNVLRENNFFSKIIGTSTVMNIFCDSINFNKNTMQFTYYGRQRLERRTDVTFRQLTTAGEIRRVPRTENNPHGLLICNWRTLLNKDLEHIVKRNY
;
A
#
# COMPACT_ATOMS: atom_id res chain seq x y z
N MET A 1 65.30 -52.12 -5.18
CA MET A 1 65.11 -50.95 -4.28
C MET A 1 64.56 -49.74 -4.98
N LEU A 2 64.96 -49.40 -6.19
CA LEU A 2 64.57 -48.19 -6.96
C LEU A 2 63.06 -48.15 -7.29
N LEU A 3 62.44 -49.27 -7.69
CA LEU A 3 60.99 -49.31 -8.05
C LEU A 3 60.06 -48.98 -6.88
N LYS A 4 60.37 -49.44 -5.69
CA LYS A 4 59.56 -49.13 -4.46
C LYS A 4 59.62 -47.66 -4.04
N HIS A 5 60.74 -46.99 -4.31
CA HIS A 5 60.90 -45.56 -4.11
C HIS A 5 60.09 -44.71 -5.14
N LEU A 6 60.01 -45.22 -6.41
CA LEU A 6 59.19 -44.57 -7.42
C LEU A 6 57.68 -44.68 -7.12
N GLU A 7 57.21 -45.87 -6.72
CA GLU A 7 55.80 -46.07 -6.30
C GLU A 7 55.38 -45.17 -5.15
N ASN A 8 56.24 -45.02 -4.13
CA ASN A 8 55.94 -44.17 -2.97
C ASN A 8 55.91 -42.67 -3.39
N LYS A 9 56.78 -42.22 -4.30
CA LYS A 9 56.75 -40.84 -4.83
C LYS A 9 55.49 -40.56 -5.64
N ILE A 10 55.05 -41.53 -6.47
CA ILE A 10 53.81 -41.39 -7.25
C ILE A 10 52.59 -41.33 -6.33
N LYS A 11 52.52 -42.17 -5.29
CA LYS A 11 51.44 -42.11 -4.29
C LYS A 11 51.44 -40.80 -3.52
N LEU A 12 52.61 -40.28 -3.15
CA LEU A 12 52.74 -38.99 -2.45
C LEU A 12 52.28 -37.83 -3.33
N VAL A 13 52.68 -37.80 -4.61
CA VAL A 13 52.24 -36.76 -5.57
C VAL A 13 50.72 -36.85 -5.78
N GLY A 14 50.17 -38.06 -5.94
CA GLY A 14 48.72 -38.24 -6.06
C GLY A 14 47.95 -37.74 -4.85
N LEU A 15 48.47 -38.01 -3.64
CA LEU A 15 47.86 -37.53 -2.38
C LEU A 15 47.90 -35.98 -2.27
N VAL A 16 49.04 -35.38 -2.61
CA VAL A 16 49.19 -33.91 -2.64
C VAL A 16 48.21 -33.25 -3.64
N CYS A 17 48.16 -33.81 -4.88
CA CYS A 17 47.22 -33.32 -5.89
C CYS A 17 45.77 -33.45 -5.44
N SER A 18 45.37 -34.56 -4.80
CA SER A 18 43.98 -34.70 -4.31
C SER A 18 43.66 -33.73 -3.18
N LEU A 19 44.61 -33.42 -2.30
CA LEU A 19 44.46 -32.40 -1.26
C LEU A 19 44.30 -31.00 -1.84
N CYS A 20 45.12 -30.66 -2.85
CA CYS A 20 44.99 -29.38 -3.53
C CYS A 20 43.63 -29.19 -4.23
N VAL A 21 43.16 -30.23 -4.93
CA VAL A 21 41.83 -30.22 -5.56
C VAL A 21 40.72 -30.06 -4.53
N GLY A 22 40.81 -30.81 -3.41
CA GLY A 22 39.87 -30.66 -2.30
C GLY A 22 39.84 -29.26 -1.70
N ALA A 23 41.00 -28.66 -1.48
CA ALA A 23 41.11 -27.26 -1.01
C ALA A 23 40.52 -26.26 -2.00
N CYS A 24 40.76 -26.41 -3.27
CA CYS A 24 40.16 -25.55 -4.32
C CYS A 24 38.62 -25.65 -4.31
N ILE A 25 38.04 -26.82 -4.17
CA ILE A 25 36.60 -27.03 -4.13
C ILE A 25 36.00 -26.32 -2.90
N ILE A 26 36.64 -26.44 -1.73
CA ILE A 26 36.18 -25.77 -0.51
C ILE A 26 36.22 -24.25 -0.65
N ILE A 27 37.28 -23.71 -1.23
CA ILE A 27 37.41 -22.26 -1.48
C ILE A 27 36.34 -21.78 -2.47
N CYS A 28 36.09 -22.51 -3.56
CA CYS A 28 35.05 -22.17 -4.53
C CYS A 28 33.65 -22.19 -3.91
N LEU A 29 33.34 -23.20 -3.10
CA LEU A 29 32.05 -23.27 -2.40
C LEU A 29 31.89 -22.16 -1.37
N GLY A 30 32.96 -21.83 -0.63
CA GLY A 30 32.99 -20.73 0.33
C GLY A 30 32.76 -19.37 -0.34
N THR A 31 33.42 -19.11 -1.46
CA THR A 31 33.26 -17.86 -2.21
C THR A 31 31.85 -17.71 -2.80
N LEU A 32 31.26 -18.81 -3.30
CA LEU A 32 29.87 -18.80 -3.79
C LEU A 32 28.87 -18.54 -2.67
N PHE A 33 29.10 -19.05 -1.47
CA PHE A 33 28.25 -18.83 -0.31
C PHE A 33 28.30 -17.37 0.15
N ILE A 34 29.50 -16.78 0.22
CA ILE A 34 29.70 -15.36 0.56
C ILE A 34 29.11 -14.47 -0.52
N ALA A 35 29.31 -14.76 -1.81
CA ALA A 35 28.74 -13.98 -2.91
C ALA A 35 27.21 -13.96 -2.89
N ARG A 36 26.56 -15.10 -2.57
CA ARG A 36 25.11 -15.13 -2.39
C ARG A 36 24.64 -14.24 -1.24
N GLY A 37 25.34 -14.22 -0.12
CA GLY A 37 25.03 -13.35 1.00
C GLY A 37 25.15 -11.87 0.61
N MET A 38 26.24 -11.48 -0.05
CA MET A 38 26.45 -10.09 -0.50
C MET A 38 25.41 -9.63 -1.52
N VAL A 39 25.01 -10.48 -2.46
CA VAL A 39 23.96 -10.15 -3.44
C VAL A 39 22.59 -9.98 -2.76
N SER A 40 22.28 -10.86 -1.80
CA SER A 40 21.02 -10.73 -1.02
C SER A 40 20.94 -9.43 -0.23
N ASP A 41 22.05 -8.99 0.36
CA ASP A 41 22.11 -7.75 1.13
C ASP A 41 22.17 -6.49 0.24
N ALA A 42 22.75 -6.59 -0.96
CA ALA A 42 22.75 -5.51 -1.93
C ALA A 42 21.35 -5.20 -2.48
N HIS A 43 20.50 -6.22 -2.65
CA HIS A 43 19.11 -6.04 -3.08
C HIS A 43 18.22 -5.40 -2.03
N LYS A 44 18.62 -5.34 -0.76
CA LYS A 44 17.86 -4.71 0.33
C LYS A 44 18.11 -3.20 0.47
N LYS A 45 19.12 -2.67 -0.22
CA LYS A 45 19.50 -1.25 -0.12
C LYS A 45 19.04 -0.52 -1.38
N VAL A 46 18.03 0.34 -1.24
CA VAL A 46 17.63 1.27 -2.29
C VAL A 46 18.29 2.62 -2.00
N TYR A 47 19.10 3.10 -2.95
CA TYR A 47 19.68 4.44 -2.86
C TYR A 47 18.69 5.44 -3.48
N VAL A 48 18.13 6.30 -2.65
CA VAL A 48 17.31 7.43 -3.08
C VAL A 48 18.22 8.65 -3.15
N LEU A 49 18.34 9.27 -4.33
CA LEU A 49 19.05 10.53 -4.50
C LEU A 49 18.11 11.66 -4.08
N ASP A 50 18.48 12.40 -3.04
CA ASP A 50 17.81 13.65 -2.68
C ASP A 50 18.17 14.74 -3.71
N SER A 51 17.35 15.80 -3.77
CA SER A 51 17.55 16.98 -4.62
C SER A 51 18.96 17.59 -4.53
N ASN A 52 19.67 17.38 -3.42
CA ASN A 52 21.06 17.78 -3.20
C ASN A 52 22.10 16.72 -3.59
N ARG A 53 21.73 15.63 -4.31
CA ARG A 53 22.60 14.52 -4.73
C ARG A 53 23.35 13.80 -3.60
N THR A 54 22.91 13.91 -2.38
CA THR A 54 23.42 13.10 -1.26
C THR A 54 22.73 11.74 -1.26
N PRO A 55 23.46 10.61 -1.31
CA PRO A 55 22.85 9.29 -1.26
C PRO A 55 22.33 9.03 0.15
N ILE A 56 21.00 8.99 0.30
CA ILE A 56 20.34 8.55 1.51
C ILE A 56 20.09 7.05 1.37
N THR A 57 20.68 6.24 2.26
CA THR A 57 20.38 4.81 2.34
C THR A 57 19.00 4.63 2.97
N ALA A 58 17.98 4.39 2.16
CA ALA A 58 16.70 3.92 2.65
C ALA A 58 16.77 2.40 2.87
N ASN A 59 16.55 1.95 4.09
CA ASN A 59 16.33 0.53 4.35
C ASN A 59 15.01 0.14 3.68
N GLN A 60 15.07 -0.84 2.77
CA GLN A 60 13.86 -1.43 2.23
C GLN A 60 13.11 -2.07 3.40
N SER A 61 12.02 -1.43 3.83
CA SER A 61 11.09 -2.04 4.78
C SER A 61 10.70 -3.42 4.28
N THR A 62 10.54 -4.37 5.18
CA THR A 62 10.14 -5.72 4.79
C THR A 62 8.84 -5.63 3.96
N MET A 63 8.72 -6.49 2.95
CA MET A 63 7.58 -6.47 2.02
C MET A 63 6.22 -6.51 2.75
N GLU A 64 6.19 -7.07 3.95
CA GLU A 64 5.01 -7.15 4.82
C GLU A 64 4.65 -5.81 5.50
N GLU A 65 5.63 -5.03 5.92
CA GLU A 65 5.40 -3.70 6.50
C GLU A 65 4.92 -2.71 5.43
N THR A 66 5.47 -2.81 4.23
CA THR A 66 5.08 -1.98 3.09
C THR A 66 3.61 -2.20 2.72
N VAL A 67 3.11 -3.45 2.73
CA VAL A 67 1.71 -3.77 2.39
C VAL A 67 0.73 -3.14 3.37
N ASP A 68 1.00 -3.14 4.67
CA ASP A 68 0.12 -2.54 5.67
C ASP A 68 -0.03 -1.02 5.45
N VAL A 69 1.09 -0.34 5.27
CA VAL A 69 1.12 1.10 5.05
C VAL A 69 0.47 1.48 3.71
N GLU A 70 0.80 0.77 2.63
CA GLU A 70 0.21 1.00 1.30
C GLU A 70 -1.32 0.73 1.31
N ALA A 71 -1.78 -0.33 1.98
CA ALA A 71 -3.20 -0.65 2.07
C ALA A 71 -3.97 0.42 2.84
N LYS A 72 -3.46 0.87 3.99
CA LYS A 72 -4.09 1.94 4.77
C LYS A 72 -4.13 3.26 4.00
N SER A 73 -3.03 3.63 3.35
CA SER A 73 -2.97 4.82 2.50
C SER A 73 -3.97 4.74 1.33
N HIS A 74 -4.09 3.57 0.70
CA HIS A 74 -5.04 3.35 -0.40
C HIS A 74 -6.50 3.47 0.07
N ILE A 75 -6.83 2.88 1.21
CA ILE A 75 -8.16 2.96 1.82
C ILE A 75 -8.51 4.42 2.16
N GLU A 76 -7.59 5.14 2.78
CA GLU A 76 -7.79 6.54 3.13
C GLU A 76 -7.95 7.41 1.87
N MET A 77 -7.11 7.21 0.85
CA MET A 77 -7.19 7.91 -0.43
C MET A 77 -8.54 7.69 -1.13
N PHE A 78 -9.05 6.46 -1.14
CA PHE A 78 -10.38 6.17 -1.67
C PHE A 78 -11.48 6.92 -0.91
N HIS A 79 -11.47 6.89 0.42
CA HIS A 79 -12.48 7.57 1.23
C HIS A 79 -12.41 9.09 1.05
N ASN A 80 -11.21 9.65 0.93
CA ASN A 80 -11.03 11.06 0.63
C ASN A 80 -11.65 11.45 -0.73
N TYR A 81 -11.40 10.67 -1.78
CA TYR A 81 -12.01 10.96 -3.09
C TYR A 81 -13.52 10.73 -3.10
N PHE A 82 -14.03 9.73 -2.39
CA PHE A 82 -15.45 9.41 -2.40
C PHE A 82 -16.30 10.36 -1.56
N PHE A 83 -15.78 10.84 -0.43
CA PHE A 83 -16.54 11.60 0.57
C PHE A 83 -16.10 13.06 0.77
N THR A 84 -15.01 13.51 0.15
CA THR A 84 -14.67 14.94 0.16
C THR A 84 -15.27 15.61 -1.07
N LEU A 85 -16.32 16.39 -0.86
CA LEU A 85 -17.12 16.98 -1.93
C LEU A 85 -17.31 18.49 -1.69
N ALA A 86 -17.16 19.25 -2.75
CA ALA A 86 -17.54 20.67 -2.81
C ALA A 86 -18.83 20.81 -3.63
N PRO A 87 -19.61 21.90 -3.47
CA PRO A 87 -20.83 22.13 -4.22
C PRO A 87 -20.56 22.60 -5.67
N ASP A 88 -19.71 21.87 -6.37
CA ASP A 88 -19.31 22.08 -7.76
C ASP A 88 -19.43 20.75 -8.52
N GLU A 89 -20.18 20.75 -9.62
CA GLU A 89 -20.47 19.55 -10.38
C GLU A 89 -19.23 18.95 -11.04
N LYS A 90 -18.31 19.81 -11.54
CA LYS A 90 -17.08 19.36 -12.17
C LYS A 90 -16.17 18.71 -11.15
N PHE A 91 -15.99 19.34 -9.97
CA PHE A 91 -15.23 18.81 -8.87
C PHE A 91 -15.78 17.45 -8.43
N ILE A 92 -17.09 17.32 -8.21
CA ILE A 92 -17.74 16.05 -7.82
C ILE A 92 -17.44 14.96 -8.83
N ARG A 93 -17.59 15.23 -10.15
CA ARG A 93 -17.29 14.24 -11.19
C ARG A 93 -15.84 13.83 -11.23
N GLU A 94 -14.91 14.75 -11.04
CA GLU A 94 -13.47 14.44 -10.99
C GLU A 94 -13.13 13.58 -9.78
N GLN A 95 -13.68 13.86 -8.61
CA GLN A 95 -13.48 13.06 -7.41
C GLN A 95 -14.07 11.65 -7.56
N GLN A 96 -15.28 11.53 -8.10
CA GLN A 96 -15.88 10.23 -8.42
C GLN A 96 -15.02 9.41 -9.37
N LYS A 97 -14.48 10.03 -10.44
CA LYS A 97 -13.60 9.35 -11.39
C LYS A 97 -12.34 8.82 -10.70
N LYS A 98 -11.72 9.61 -9.82
CA LYS A 98 -10.54 9.20 -9.06
C LYS A 98 -10.88 8.05 -8.12
N ALA A 99 -11.99 8.13 -7.39
CA ALA A 99 -12.44 7.07 -6.48
C ALA A 99 -12.69 5.74 -7.21
N MET A 100 -13.34 5.78 -8.39
CA MET A 100 -13.66 4.58 -9.16
C MET A 100 -12.44 3.85 -9.75
N ASN A 101 -11.27 4.48 -9.82
CA ASN A 101 -10.03 3.80 -10.19
C ASN A 101 -9.44 2.94 -9.05
N LEU A 102 -9.94 3.08 -7.82
CA LEU A 102 -9.41 2.48 -6.60
C LEU A 102 -10.29 1.35 -6.05
N ILE A 103 -11.50 1.16 -6.61
CA ILE A 103 -12.53 0.26 -6.10
C ILE A 103 -13.16 -0.54 -7.23
N ASP A 104 -13.71 -1.70 -6.91
CA ASP A 104 -14.47 -2.55 -7.82
C ASP A 104 -15.91 -2.04 -8.05
N GLU A 105 -16.74 -2.85 -8.68
CA GLU A 105 -18.14 -2.56 -8.95
C GLU A 105 -19.01 -2.30 -7.71
N SER A 106 -18.57 -2.71 -6.51
CA SER A 106 -19.28 -2.40 -5.26
C SER A 106 -19.33 -0.90 -4.98
N GLY A 107 -18.25 -0.17 -5.33
CA GLY A 107 -18.21 1.29 -5.26
C GLY A 107 -19.14 1.95 -6.26
N LEU A 108 -19.20 1.43 -7.49
CA LEU A 108 -20.10 1.94 -8.52
C LEU A 108 -21.59 1.73 -8.11
N ALA A 109 -21.90 0.58 -7.51
CA ALA A 109 -23.26 0.31 -7.01
C ALA A 109 -23.67 1.34 -5.96
N GLN A 110 -22.82 1.64 -4.97
CA GLN A 110 -23.09 2.68 -3.97
C GLN A 110 -23.19 4.07 -4.58
N LEU A 111 -22.34 4.40 -5.55
CA LEU A 111 -22.40 5.67 -6.27
C LEU A 111 -23.73 5.85 -7.00
N ASN A 112 -24.26 4.79 -7.63
CA ASN A 112 -25.54 4.83 -8.32
C ASN A 112 -26.71 5.02 -7.32
N VAL A 113 -26.69 4.34 -6.19
CA VAL A 113 -27.67 4.59 -5.10
C VAL A 113 -27.68 6.05 -4.64
N LEU A 114 -26.49 6.66 -4.50
CA LEU A 114 -26.41 8.08 -4.15
C LEU A 114 -26.95 9.00 -5.25
N ARG A 115 -26.73 8.67 -6.52
CA ARG A 115 -27.26 9.41 -7.68
C ARG A 115 -28.79 9.32 -7.74
N GLU A 116 -29.35 8.13 -7.60
CA GLU A 116 -30.80 7.88 -7.60
C GLU A 116 -31.52 8.64 -6.46
N ASN A 117 -30.86 8.77 -5.31
CA ASN A 117 -31.35 9.54 -4.17
C ASN A 117 -31.12 11.07 -4.30
N ASN A 118 -30.67 11.55 -5.45
CA ASN A 118 -30.35 12.95 -5.72
C ASN A 118 -29.37 13.56 -4.71
N PHE A 119 -28.47 12.73 -4.14
CA PHE A 119 -27.52 13.17 -3.11
C PHE A 119 -26.62 14.30 -3.59
N PHE A 120 -26.04 14.18 -4.78
CA PHE A 120 -25.14 15.20 -5.35
C PHE A 120 -25.86 16.49 -5.71
N SER A 121 -27.08 16.40 -6.24
CA SER A 121 -27.92 17.58 -6.52
C SER A 121 -28.26 18.33 -5.24
N LYS A 122 -28.49 17.60 -4.13
CA LYS A 122 -28.70 18.21 -2.79
C LYS A 122 -27.45 18.91 -2.29
N ILE A 123 -26.27 18.32 -2.45
CA ILE A 123 -24.96 18.93 -2.09
C ILE A 123 -24.80 20.28 -2.80
N ILE A 124 -25.03 20.31 -4.11
CA ILE A 124 -24.92 21.53 -4.92
C ILE A 124 -25.99 22.54 -4.52
N GLY A 125 -27.27 22.13 -4.48
CA GLY A 125 -28.39 23.02 -4.21
C GLY A 125 -28.38 23.65 -2.82
N THR A 126 -27.82 22.97 -1.82
CA THR A 126 -27.66 23.48 -0.45
C THR A 126 -26.30 24.11 -0.18
N SER A 127 -25.42 24.21 -1.21
CA SER A 127 -24.05 24.69 -1.07
C SER A 127 -23.28 23.98 0.05
N THR A 128 -23.46 22.67 0.18
CA THR A 128 -22.83 21.87 1.22
C THR A 128 -21.38 21.53 0.85
N VAL A 129 -20.45 21.78 1.75
CA VAL A 129 -19.08 21.23 1.69
C VAL A 129 -19.02 20.01 2.60
N MET A 130 -18.57 18.88 2.07
CA MET A 130 -18.39 17.64 2.84
C MET A 130 -16.92 17.26 2.88
N ASN A 131 -16.41 17.02 4.08
CA ASN A 131 -15.06 16.53 4.33
C ASN A 131 -15.13 15.24 5.13
N ILE A 132 -14.19 14.32 4.87
CA ILE A 132 -13.98 13.11 5.65
C ILE A 132 -12.68 13.21 6.44
N PHE A 133 -12.69 12.76 7.67
CA PHE A 133 -11.52 12.64 8.54
C PHE A 133 -11.38 11.18 8.95
N CYS A 134 -10.20 10.61 8.70
CA CYS A 134 -9.87 9.25 9.11
C CYS A 134 -9.56 9.25 10.62
N ASP A 135 -10.30 8.47 11.39
CA ASP A 135 -10.00 8.27 12.82
C ASP A 135 -9.08 7.06 13.00
N SER A 136 -9.36 5.95 12.30
CA SER A 136 -8.52 4.75 12.29
C SER A 136 -8.87 3.81 11.15
N ILE A 137 -7.90 2.96 10.79
CA ILE A 137 -8.09 1.88 9.82
C ILE A 137 -7.58 0.59 10.45
N ASN A 138 -8.47 -0.37 10.64
CA ASN A 138 -8.10 -1.71 11.04
C ASN A 138 -7.95 -2.57 9.77
N PHE A 139 -6.73 -3.00 9.47
CA PHE A 139 -6.41 -3.83 8.31
C PHE A 139 -5.77 -5.13 8.75
N ASN A 140 -6.30 -6.25 8.29
CA ASN A 140 -5.76 -7.58 8.54
C ASN A 140 -5.00 -8.08 7.31
N LYS A 141 -3.67 -8.16 7.42
CA LYS A 141 -2.78 -8.59 6.33
C LYS A 141 -3.05 -10.02 5.84
N ASN A 142 -3.50 -10.90 6.74
CA ASN A 142 -3.70 -12.32 6.41
C ASN A 142 -4.98 -12.54 5.61
N THR A 143 -6.05 -11.84 5.97
CA THR A 143 -7.36 -11.92 5.30
C THR A 143 -7.56 -10.84 4.25
N MET A 144 -6.65 -9.85 4.19
CA MET A 144 -6.74 -8.67 3.32
C MET A 144 -8.04 -7.86 3.54
N GLN A 145 -8.70 -8.02 4.68
CA GLN A 145 -9.92 -7.32 5.05
C GLN A 145 -9.62 -6.05 5.85
N PHE A 146 -10.46 -5.05 5.68
CA PHE A 146 -10.35 -3.82 6.44
C PHE A 146 -11.67 -3.34 7.01
N THR A 147 -11.56 -2.56 8.07
CA THR A 147 -12.62 -1.70 8.59
C THR A 147 -12.08 -0.29 8.75
N TYR A 148 -12.73 0.66 8.10
CA TYR A 148 -12.42 2.08 8.17
C TYR A 148 -13.37 2.77 9.13
N TYR A 149 -12.83 3.60 10.01
CA TYR A 149 -13.56 4.46 10.93
C TYR A 149 -13.23 5.91 10.63
N GLY A 150 -14.23 6.73 10.43
CA GLY A 150 -14.03 8.14 10.16
C GLY A 150 -15.24 8.99 10.53
N ARG A 151 -15.02 10.30 10.49
CA ARG A 151 -16.04 11.31 10.72
C ARG A 151 -16.19 12.20 9.50
N GLN A 152 -17.42 12.38 9.08
CA GLN A 152 -17.79 13.33 8.04
C GLN A 152 -18.21 14.65 8.69
N ARG A 153 -17.75 15.76 8.12
CA ARG A 153 -18.22 17.11 8.44
C ARG A 153 -18.96 17.65 7.22
N LEU A 154 -20.25 17.85 7.39
CA LEU A 154 -21.13 18.44 6.39
C LEU A 154 -21.38 19.89 6.79
N GLU A 155 -20.77 20.81 6.07
CA GLU A 155 -20.86 22.23 6.34
C GLU A 155 -21.75 22.94 5.32
N ARG A 156 -22.80 23.57 5.81
CA ARG A 156 -23.69 24.45 5.06
C ARG A 156 -23.53 25.90 5.54
N ARG A 157 -24.18 26.80 4.85
CA ARG A 157 -24.19 28.21 5.28
C ARG A 157 -24.79 28.37 6.68
N THR A 158 -25.82 27.64 7.00
CA THR A 158 -26.62 27.76 8.23
C THR A 158 -26.22 26.83 9.36
N ASP A 159 -25.59 25.72 9.04
CA ASP A 159 -25.33 24.63 10.00
C ASP A 159 -24.07 23.81 9.65
N VAL A 160 -23.61 23.09 10.64
CA VAL A 160 -22.58 22.04 10.51
C VAL A 160 -23.11 20.77 11.12
N THR A 161 -23.06 19.67 10.39
CA THR A 161 -23.42 18.34 10.88
C THR A 161 -22.16 17.46 10.90
N PHE A 162 -21.90 16.81 12.03
CA PHE A 162 -20.91 15.77 12.14
C PHE A 162 -21.58 14.40 12.07
N ARG A 163 -20.99 13.49 11.33
CA ARG A 163 -21.54 12.16 11.07
C ARG A 163 -20.46 11.12 11.22
N GLN A 164 -20.73 10.06 11.96
CA GLN A 164 -19.88 8.89 12.04
C GLN A 164 -20.07 8.02 10.81
N LEU A 165 -18.96 7.62 10.20
CA LEU A 165 -18.94 6.69 9.09
C LEU A 165 -18.06 5.49 9.45
N THR A 166 -18.60 4.29 9.28
CA THR A 166 -17.82 3.05 9.34
C THR A 166 -18.07 2.26 8.09
N THR A 167 -17.02 1.87 7.40
CA THR A 167 -17.09 1.05 6.19
C THR A 167 -16.20 -0.18 6.33
N ALA A 168 -16.48 -1.22 5.55
CA ALA A 168 -15.64 -2.41 5.48
C ALA A 168 -15.53 -2.89 4.04
N GLY A 169 -14.48 -3.63 3.77
CA GLY A 169 -14.21 -4.25 2.47
C GLY A 169 -12.97 -5.11 2.51
N GLU A 170 -12.50 -5.48 1.34
CA GLU A 170 -11.32 -6.31 1.14
C GLU A 170 -10.35 -5.60 0.19
N ILE A 171 -9.07 -5.90 0.30
CA ILE A 171 -8.04 -5.39 -0.60
C ILE A 171 -7.55 -6.52 -1.50
N ARG A 172 -7.52 -6.27 -2.81
CA ARG A 172 -6.94 -7.17 -3.81
C ARG A 172 -5.78 -6.48 -4.52
N ARG A 173 -4.72 -7.20 -4.81
CA ARG A 173 -3.60 -6.69 -5.61
C ARG A 173 -3.97 -6.68 -7.10
N VAL A 174 -3.62 -5.59 -7.77
CA VAL A 174 -3.79 -5.37 -9.21
C VAL A 174 -2.51 -4.73 -9.77
N PRO A 175 -2.30 -4.73 -11.08
CA PRO A 175 -1.20 -3.98 -11.69
C PRO A 175 -1.26 -2.49 -11.32
N ARG A 176 -0.11 -1.88 -11.07
CA ARG A 176 0.01 -0.44 -10.81
C ARG A 176 -0.24 0.34 -12.10
N THR A 177 -0.95 1.45 -11.99
CA THR A 177 -1.22 2.40 -13.07
C THR A 177 -1.06 3.83 -12.56
N GLU A 178 -1.01 4.81 -13.47
CA GLU A 178 -0.95 6.23 -13.08
C GLU A 178 -2.14 6.65 -12.20
N ASN A 179 -3.32 6.07 -12.43
CA ASN A 179 -4.52 6.35 -11.63
C ASN A 179 -4.66 5.48 -10.38
N ASN A 180 -3.81 4.45 -10.23
CA ASN A 180 -3.78 3.56 -9.08
C ASN A 180 -2.31 3.20 -8.75
N PRO A 181 -1.56 4.12 -8.12
CA PRO A 181 -0.13 3.96 -7.89
C PRO A 181 0.21 2.86 -6.86
N HIS A 182 -0.71 2.57 -5.93
CA HIS A 182 -0.50 1.50 -4.95
C HIS A 182 -0.66 0.10 -5.56
N GLY A 183 -1.35 -0.05 -6.72
CA GLY A 183 -1.64 -1.36 -7.31
C GLY A 183 -2.53 -2.22 -6.40
N LEU A 184 -3.48 -1.58 -5.74
CA LEU A 184 -4.46 -2.18 -4.83
C LEU A 184 -5.87 -1.84 -5.33
N LEU A 185 -6.82 -2.73 -5.09
CA LEU A 185 -8.22 -2.52 -5.43
C LEU A 185 -9.08 -2.87 -4.22
N ILE A 186 -9.95 -1.93 -3.83
CA ILE A 186 -10.96 -2.19 -2.81
C ILE A 186 -12.07 -3.03 -3.43
N CYS A 187 -12.44 -4.12 -2.76
CA CYS A 187 -13.48 -5.05 -3.21
C CYS A 187 -14.53 -5.25 -2.12
N ASN A 188 -15.76 -5.61 -2.53
CA ASN A 188 -16.86 -5.93 -1.62
C ASN A 188 -17.11 -4.82 -0.58
N TRP A 189 -16.94 -3.57 -0.99
CA TRP A 189 -17.08 -2.42 -0.11
C TRP A 189 -18.52 -2.19 0.31
N ARG A 190 -18.72 -1.94 1.62
CA ARG A 190 -20.04 -1.67 2.19
C ARG A 190 -19.96 -0.70 3.36
N THR A 191 -21.00 0.07 3.53
CA THR A 191 -21.18 0.93 4.70
C THR A 191 -21.81 0.12 5.84
N LEU A 192 -21.15 0.08 7.00
CA LEU A 192 -21.63 -0.58 8.22
C LEU A 192 -22.41 0.38 9.10
N LEU A 193 -21.94 1.63 9.19
CA LEU A 193 -22.56 2.68 9.99
C LEU A 193 -22.45 4.01 9.27
N ASN A 194 -23.55 4.78 9.26
CA ASN A 194 -23.59 6.16 8.82
C ASN A 194 -24.64 6.90 9.66
N LYS A 195 -24.18 7.52 10.77
CA LYS A 195 -25.06 8.09 11.78
C LYS A 195 -24.64 9.52 12.13
N ASP A 196 -25.60 10.42 12.20
CA ASP A 196 -25.37 11.78 12.66
C ASP A 196 -25.01 11.77 14.16
N LEU A 197 -23.92 12.46 14.51
CA LEU A 197 -23.42 12.60 15.87
C LEU A 197 -23.88 13.90 16.49
N GLU A 198 -23.68 15.01 15.78
CA GLU A 198 -23.92 16.35 16.27
C GLU A 198 -24.39 17.25 15.13
N HIS A 199 -25.32 18.17 15.47
CA HIS A 199 -25.80 19.18 14.56
C HIS A 199 -25.67 20.57 15.22
N ILE A 200 -24.89 21.46 14.62
CA ILE A 200 -24.59 22.78 15.16
C ILE A 200 -25.17 23.83 14.22
N VAL A 201 -26.11 24.62 14.70
CA VAL A 201 -26.66 25.76 13.96
C VAL A 201 -25.72 26.96 14.11
N LYS A 202 -25.28 27.53 13.01
CA LYS A 202 -24.46 28.74 12.99
C LYS A 202 -25.34 29.95 13.37
N ARG A 203 -24.98 30.66 14.44
CA ARG A 203 -25.61 31.95 14.75
C ARG A 203 -25.06 32.96 13.75
N ASN A 204 -25.93 33.55 12.93
CA ASN A 204 -25.58 34.75 12.16
C ASN A 204 -25.46 35.91 13.16
N TYR A 205 -24.27 36.44 13.32
CA TYR A 205 -24.05 37.76 13.92
C TYR A 205 -24.18 38.81 12.84
#